data_2c348d3d40609e98d51691d5fdd5def0
#
_entry.id   2c348d3d40609e98d51691d5fdd5def0
#
_cell.length_a   1.000
_cell.length_b   1.000
_cell.length_c   1.000
_cell.angle_alpha   90.00
_cell.angle_beta   90.00
_cell.angle_gamma   90.00
#
_symmetry.space_group_name_H-M   'P 1'
#
loop_
_entity.id
_entity.type
_entity.pdbx_description
1 polymer ?
#
loop_
_entity_poly.entity_id
_entity_poly.type
_entity_poly.pdbx_seq_one_letter_code
_entity_poly.pdbx_strand_id
1 'polypeptide(L)'
;PFGGHQQIAHSHIVSHFPFLHLLPRTLYRWILRLCGEQERVITELLDIKSTGCTIELFNRIARQANYQIIDRRLYLINPHYKIKFGLSPRRLNGVIAAIPYIRNFFCTSCFYILKKGTKTVNHY
;
A
#
# COMPACT_ATOMS: atom_id res chain seq x y z
N PRO A 1 2.78 0.56 -0.12
CA PRO A 1 2.24 1.81 -0.64
C PRO A 1 1.13 2.36 0.24
N PHE A 2 1.06 3.69 0.36
CA PHE A 2 0.21 4.35 1.35
C PHE A 2 -1.18 4.73 0.83
N GLY A 3 -1.47 4.52 -0.45
CA GLY A 3 -2.66 5.10 -1.08
C GLY A 3 -3.99 4.32 -0.97
N GLY A 4 -3.99 3.09 -0.49
CA GLY A 4 -5.14 2.20 -0.71
C GLY A 4 -5.98 1.78 0.50
N HIS A 5 -5.56 2.09 1.72
CA HIS A 5 -6.10 1.42 2.91
C HIS A 5 -7.39 2.02 3.50
N GLN A 6 -7.82 3.17 3.02
CA GLN A 6 -9.01 3.87 3.57
C GLN A 6 -10.34 3.41 2.96
N GLN A 7 -10.32 2.49 2.01
CA GLN A 7 -11.52 2.02 1.30
C GLN A 7 -12.52 1.27 2.17
N ILE A 8 -12.08 0.80 3.34
CA ILE A 8 -12.91 0.10 4.32
C ILE A 8 -13.77 1.11 5.10
N ALA A 9 -13.37 2.38 5.14
CA ALA A 9 -14.14 3.43 5.80
C ALA A 9 -15.51 3.63 5.13
N HIS A 10 -16.57 3.69 5.93
CA HIS A 10 -17.93 3.92 5.46
C HIS A 10 -18.20 5.40 5.21
N SER A 11 -17.49 6.30 5.87
CA SER A 11 -17.62 7.73 5.69
C SER A 11 -17.07 8.16 4.32
N HIS A 12 -17.89 8.87 3.54
CA HIS A 12 -17.48 9.46 2.27
C HIS A 12 -16.25 10.37 2.40
N ILE A 13 -16.12 11.10 3.49
CA ILE A 13 -15.01 12.02 3.74
C ILE A 13 -13.70 11.22 3.90
N VAL A 14 -13.70 10.20 4.76
CA VAL A 14 -12.49 9.41 5.06
C VAL A 14 -12.07 8.55 3.87
N SER A 15 -13.02 7.97 3.13
CA SER A 15 -12.71 7.10 1.99
C SER A 15 -12.11 7.85 0.80
N HIS A 16 -12.38 9.16 0.66
CA HIS A 16 -11.90 9.98 -0.45
C HIS A 16 -10.70 10.87 -0.11
N PHE A 17 -10.41 11.06 1.19
CA PHE A 17 -9.29 11.93 1.60
C PHE A 17 -7.97 11.15 1.60
N PRO A 18 -7.02 11.46 0.70
CA PRO A 18 -5.76 10.75 0.63
C PRO A 18 -4.88 11.07 1.85
N PHE A 19 -4.02 10.13 2.21
CA PHE A 19 -2.95 10.30 3.20
C PHE A 19 -3.37 10.47 4.66
N LEU A 20 -4.65 10.37 5.04
CA LEU A 20 -5.09 10.42 6.44
C LEU A 20 -4.36 9.38 7.33
N HIS A 21 -4.06 8.22 6.77
CA HIS A 21 -3.34 7.15 7.47
C HIS A 21 -1.88 7.49 7.80
N LEU A 22 -1.31 8.56 7.21
CA LEU A 22 0.04 9.04 7.55
C LEU A 22 0.07 9.83 8.85
N LEU A 23 -1.07 10.35 9.31
CA LEU A 23 -1.17 11.10 10.56
C LEU A 23 -0.76 10.23 11.77
N PRO A 24 -0.30 10.84 12.87
CA PRO A 24 -0.06 10.14 14.13
C PRO A 24 -1.29 9.31 14.54
N ARG A 25 -1.06 8.14 15.16
CA ARG A 25 -2.13 7.18 15.50
C ARG A 25 -3.28 7.80 16.29
N THR A 26 -2.96 8.68 17.24
CA THR A 26 -3.93 9.38 18.08
C THR A 26 -4.81 10.33 17.27
N LEU A 27 -4.20 11.15 16.40
CA LEU A 27 -4.91 12.10 15.55
C LEU A 27 -5.76 11.37 14.50
N TYR A 28 -5.23 10.33 13.91
CA TYR A 28 -5.96 9.50 12.94
C TYR A 28 -7.20 8.86 13.57
N ARG A 29 -7.06 8.25 14.76
CA ARG A 29 -8.18 7.69 15.52
C ARG A 29 -9.24 8.75 15.84
N TRP A 30 -8.81 9.94 16.28
CA TRP A 30 -9.71 11.04 16.60
C TRP A 30 -10.53 11.51 15.40
N ILE A 31 -9.89 11.68 14.23
CA ILE A 31 -10.57 12.03 12.97
C ILE A 31 -11.58 10.96 12.58
N LEU A 32 -11.22 9.68 12.64
CA LEU A 32 -12.13 8.58 12.31
C LEU A 32 -13.37 8.58 13.20
N ARG A 33 -13.23 8.86 14.49
CA ARG A 33 -14.35 8.99 15.43
C ARG A 33 -15.23 10.20 15.11
N LEU A 34 -14.65 11.34 14.78
CA LEU A 34 -15.40 12.53 14.38
C LEU A 34 -16.20 12.31 13.09
N CYS A 35 -15.69 11.50 12.18
CA CYS A 35 -16.38 11.11 10.95
C CYS A 35 -17.46 10.04 11.16
N GLY A 36 -17.68 9.58 12.40
CA GLY A 36 -18.73 8.62 12.74
C GLY A 36 -18.41 7.18 12.35
N GLU A 37 -17.12 6.82 12.17
CA GLU A 37 -16.72 5.45 11.91
C GLU A 37 -16.94 4.55 13.12
N GLN A 38 -17.35 3.30 12.86
CA GLN A 38 -17.53 2.31 13.91
C GLN A 38 -16.17 1.91 14.52
N GLU A 39 -16.13 1.65 15.82
CA GLU A 39 -14.87 1.25 16.52
C GLU A 39 -14.21 0.00 15.90
N ARG A 40 -14.99 -0.93 15.34
CA ARG A 40 -14.47 -2.08 14.60
C ARG A 40 -13.63 -1.64 13.38
N VAL A 41 -14.18 -0.71 12.59
CA VAL A 41 -13.51 -0.18 11.39
C VAL A 41 -12.27 0.63 11.78
N ILE A 42 -12.37 1.41 12.86
CA ILE A 42 -11.24 2.19 13.41
C ILE A 42 -10.10 1.25 13.81
N THR A 43 -10.41 0.17 14.52
CA THR A 43 -9.40 -0.82 14.94
C THR A 43 -8.73 -1.45 13.73
N GLU A 44 -9.51 -1.89 12.74
CA GLU A 44 -9.00 -2.50 11.50
C GLU A 44 -8.08 -1.53 10.72
N LEU A 45 -8.48 -0.27 10.58
CA LEU A 45 -7.67 0.77 9.92
C LEU A 45 -6.36 1.05 10.69
N LEU A 46 -6.39 1.04 12.02
CA LEU A 46 -5.20 1.21 12.84
C LEU A 46 -4.26 0.01 12.76
N ASP A 47 -4.78 -1.20 12.63
CA ASP A 47 -4.00 -2.41 12.45
C ASP A 47 -3.33 -2.42 11.07
N ILE A 48 -4.07 -2.09 10.01
CA ILE A 48 -3.54 -1.89 8.67
C ILE A 48 -2.41 -0.84 8.68
N LYS A 49 -2.62 0.29 9.39
CA LYS A 49 -1.58 1.30 9.55
C LYS A 49 -0.32 0.76 10.22
N SER A 50 -0.46 -0.07 11.26
CA SER A 50 0.67 -0.65 11.99
C SER A 50 1.47 -1.66 11.17
N THR A 51 0.81 -2.34 10.22
CA THR A 51 1.41 -3.33 9.33
C THR A 51 1.83 -2.75 7.98
N GLY A 52 1.77 -1.43 7.82
CA GLY A 52 2.12 -0.73 6.58
C GLY A 52 3.50 -1.14 6.04
N CYS A 53 3.52 -1.61 4.79
CA CYS A 53 4.74 -2.05 4.12
C CYS A 53 5.08 -1.12 2.96
N THR A 54 6.28 -0.53 2.99
CA THR A 54 6.81 0.24 1.85
C THR A 54 7.31 -0.69 0.75
N ILE A 55 7.40 -0.16 -0.47
CA ILE A 55 7.97 -0.88 -1.61
C ILE A 55 9.42 -1.31 -1.32
N GLU A 56 10.18 -0.45 -0.66
CA GLU A 56 11.57 -0.69 -0.28
C GLU A 56 11.69 -1.80 0.77
N LEU A 57 10.83 -1.79 1.78
CA LEU A 57 10.79 -2.82 2.80
C LEU A 57 10.43 -4.18 2.18
N PHE A 58 9.40 -4.22 1.33
CA PHE A 58 9.02 -5.43 0.62
C PHE A 58 10.16 -5.99 -0.22
N ASN A 59 10.82 -5.12 -1.02
CA ASN A 59 11.96 -5.52 -1.85
C ASN A 59 13.10 -6.12 -1.02
N ARG A 60 13.38 -5.53 0.15
CA ARG A 60 14.41 -6.03 1.07
C ARG A 60 14.03 -7.39 1.63
N ILE A 61 12.81 -7.54 2.13
CA ILE A 61 12.32 -8.81 2.69
C ILE A 61 12.30 -9.91 1.62
N ALA A 62 11.83 -9.62 0.41
CA ALA A 62 11.82 -10.58 -0.68
C ALA A 62 13.22 -11.10 -0.99
N ARG A 63 14.22 -10.23 -1.06
CA ARG A 63 15.62 -10.61 -1.28
C ARG A 63 16.18 -11.43 -0.10
N GLN A 64 15.91 -11.02 1.14
CA GLN A 64 16.34 -11.77 2.33
C GLN A 64 15.70 -13.17 2.39
N ALA A 65 14.48 -13.31 1.91
CA ALA A 65 13.79 -14.58 1.79
C ALA A 65 14.19 -15.39 0.54
N ASN A 66 15.25 -14.97 -0.15
CA ASN A 66 15.79 -15.61 -1.36
C ASN A 66 14.78 -15.64 -2.53
N TYR A 67 14.02 -14.54 -2.70
CA TYR A 67 13.20 -14.32 -3.88
C TYR A 67 13.82 -13.28 -4.80
N GLN A 68 13.78 -13.57 -6.11
CA GLN A 68 14.09 -12.61 -7.17
C GLN A 68 12.81 -11.92 -7.64
N ILE A 69 12.86 -10.60 -7.75
CA ILE A 69 11.76 -9.81 -8.31
C ILE A 69 11.93 -9.82 -9.84
N ILE A 70 11.05 -10.53 -10.53
CA ILE A 70 11.06 -10.67 -12.00
C ILE A 70 10.34 -9.49 -12.65
N ASP A 71 9.18 -9.10 -12.11
CA ASP A 71 8.42 -7.95 -12.57
C ASP A 71 7.79 -7.22 -11.40
N ARG A 72 7.62 -5.92 -11.56
CA ARG A 72 6.98 -5.05 -10.58
C ARG A 72 6.15 -4.00 -11.29
N ARG A 73 4.87 -3.95 -10.97
CA ARG A 73 3.94 -2.97 -11.54
C ARG A 73 3.33 -2.11 -10.46
N LEU A 74 3.61 -0.82 -10.54
CA LEU A 74 3.10 0.19 -9.62
C LEU A 74 1.91 0.91 -10.27
N TYR A 75 0.83 1.06 -9.51
CA TYR A 75 -0.37 1.74 -9.98
C TYR A 75 -0.63 3.01 -9.17
N LEU A 76 -0.89 4.11 -9.88
CA LEU A 76 -1.45 5.34 -9.31
C LEU A 76 -2.95 5.13 -9.02
N ILE A 77 -3.67 4.52 -9.98
CA ILE A 77 -5.07 4.14 -9.83
C ILE A 77 -5.13 2.61 -9.89
N ASN A 78 -5.47 2.01 -8.76
CA ASN A 78 -5.58 0.56 -8.62
C ASN A 78 -6.62 0.00 -9.62
N PRO A 79 -6.34 -1.12 -10.30
CA PRO A 79 -7.33 -1.79 -11.16
C PRO A 79 -8.67 -2.06 -10.49
N HIS A 80 -8.69 -2.32 -9.19
CA HIS A 80 -9.91 -2.54 -8.41
C HIS A 80 -10.81 -1.30 -8.32
N TYR A 81 -10.25 -0.10 -8.48
CA TYR A 81 -11.01 1.16 -8.44
C TYR A 81 -11.95 1.33 -9.62
N LYS A 82 -11.75 0.60 -10.71
CA LYS A 82 -12.68 0.57 -11.83
C LYS A 82 -14.06 0.05 -11.41
N ILE A 83 -14.08 -0.99 -10.58
CA ILE A 83 -15.31 -1.60 -10.09
C ILE A 83 -15.99 -0.69 -9.04
N LYS A 84 -15.20 -0.15 -8.10
CA LYS A 84 -15.73 0.61 -6.95
C LYS A 84 -16.06 2.07 -7.26
N PHE A 85 -15.27 2.71 -8.12
CA PHE A 85 -15.34 4.17 -8.37
C PHE A 85 -15.46 4.54 -9.86
N GLY A 86 -15.52 3.57 -10.77
CA GLY A 86 -15.54 3.83 -12.21
C GLY A 86 -14.24 4.39 -12.79
N LEU A 87 -13.15 4.40 -12.01
CA LEU A 87 -11.86 4.97 -12.39
C LEU A 87 -11.05 3.99 -13.23
N SER A 88 -10.59 4.43 -14.41
CA SER A 88 -9.71 3.61 -15.24
C SER A 88 -8.36 3.38 -14.57
N PRO A 89 -7.84 2.14 -14.57
CA PRO A 89 -6.54 1.83 -14.02
C PRO A 89 -5.44 2.67 -14.67
N ARG A 90 -4.54 3.23 -13.88
CA ARG A 90 -3.37 3.97 -14.38
C ARG A 90 -2.11 3.51 -13.68
N ARG A 91 -1.09 3.20 -14.46
CA ARG A 91 0.25 2.93 -13.93
C ARG A 91 0.86 4.21 -13.38
N LEU A 92 1.71 4.05 -12.38
CA LEU A 92 2.51 5.15 -11.86
C LEU A 92 3.48 5.63 -12.95
N ASN A 93 3.63 6.94 -13.08
CA ASN A 93 4.58 7.54 -14.02
C ASN A 93 6.00 7.02 -13.74
N GLY A 94 6.76 6.73 -14.80
CA GLY A 94 8.08 6.13 -14.70
C GLY A 94 9.09 6.95 -13.90
N VAL A 95 9.03 8.28 -14.00
CA VAL A 95 9.91 9.18 -13.23
C VAL A 95 9.62 9.04 -11.74
N ILE A 96 8.34 9.13 -11.34
CA ILE A 96 7.94 8.98 -9.92
C ILE A 96 8.24 7.56 -9.43
N ALA A 97 8.01 6.55 -10.27
CA ALA A 97 8.28 5.15 -9.94
C ALA A 97 9.77 4.87 -9.70
N ALA A 98 10.65 5.66 -10.31
CA ALA A 98 12.09 5.55 -10.14
C ALA A 98 12.61 6.15 -8.84
N ILE A 99 11.86 7.06 -8.19
CA ILE A 99 12.31 7.75 -6.98
C ILE A 99 11.94 6.89 -5.75
N PRO A 100 12.93 6.30 -5.05
CA PRO A 100 12.69 5.53 -3.84
C PRO A 100 11.96 6.36 -2.77
N TYR A 101 11.18 5.71 -1.93
CA TYR A 101 10.35 6.29 -0.87
C TYR A 101 9.25 7.23 -1.36
N ILE A 102 9.53 8.21 -2.23
CA ILE A 102 8.53 9.15 -2.78
C ILE A 102 7.41 8.40 -3.53
N ARG A 103 7.76 7.39 -4.32
CA ARG A 103 6.79 6.54 -5.03
C ARG A 103 5.73 5.90 -4.14
N ASN A 104 6.02 5.66 -2.86
CA ASN A 104 5.06 5.07 -1.92
C ASN A 104 3.83 5.97 -1.69
N PHE A 105 4.00 7.29 -1.76
CA PHE A 105 2.90 8.25 -1.58
C PHE A 105 1.95 8.27 -2.77
N PHE A 106 2.45 8.03 -3.97
CA PHE A 106 1.66 8.04 -5.21
C PHE A 106 1.20 6.66 -5.65
N CYS A 107 1.68 5.60 -5.02
CA CYS A 107 1.35 4.23 -5.35
C CYS A 107 0.18 3.74 -4.49
N THR A 108 -0.95 3.41 -5.13
CA THR A 108 -2.11 2.83 -4.46
C THR A 108 -2.01 1.31 -4.33
N SER A 109 -1.36 0.67 -5.32
CA SER A 109 -1.13 -0.77 -5.30
C SER A 109 0.14 -1.15 -6.04
N CYS A 110 0.72 -2.26 -5.62
CA CYS A 110 1.95 -2.79 -6.17
C CYS A 110 1.80 -4.29 -6.42
N PHE A 111 1.99 -4.72 -7.66
CA PHE A 111 1.96 -6.11 -8.05
C PHE A 111 3.37 -6.60 -8.35
N TYR A 112 3.71 -7.77 -7.84
CA TYR A 112 5.00 -8.41 -8.01
C TYR A 112 4.88 -9.78 -8.64
N ILE A 113 5.82 -10.10 -9.51
CA ILE A 113 6.12 -11.47 -9.91
C ILE A 113 7.45 -11.84 -9.27
N LEU A 114 7.40 -12.86 -8.41
CA LEU A 114 8.57 -13.34 -7.66
C LEU A 114 8.95 -14.74 -8.15
N LYS A 115 10.26 -14.98 -8.27
CA LYS A 115 10.83 -16.31 -8.51
C LYS A 115 11.66 -16.70 -7.30
N LYS A 116 11.46 -17.89 -6.77
CA LYS A 116 12.30 -18.43 -5.70
C LYS A 116 13.73 -18.60 -6.22
N GLY A 117 14.69 -18.03 -5.53
CA GLY A 117 16.12 -18.23 -5.83
C GLY A 117 16.50 -19.69 -5.55
N THR A 118 17.28 -20.28 -6.43
CA THR A 118 17.90 -21.58 -6.20
C THR A 118 18.99 -21.38 -5.12
N LYS A 119 18.88 -22.04 -3.97
CA LYS A 119 20.02 -22.12 -3.05
C LYS A 119 21.09 -22.93 -3.76
N THR A 120 22.18 -22.29 -4.12
CA THR A 120 23.41 -23.03 -4.45
C THR A 120 23.88 -23.63 -3.13
N VAL A 121 23.63 -24.91 -2.94
CA VAL A 121 24.25 -25.67 -1.84
C VAL A 121 25.71 -25.81 -2.23
N ASN A 122 26.57 -24.94 -1.72
CA ASN A 122 27.99 -25.18 -1.78
C ASN A 122 28.28 -26.32 -0.80
N HIS A 123 28.44 -27.51 -1.33
CA HIS A 123 29.09 -28.59 -0.62
C HIS A 123 30.59 -28.27 -0.57
N TYR A 124 31.05 -27.84 0.59
CA TYR A 124 32.44 -27.88 0.95
C TYR A 124 32.73 -29.25 1.59
#